data_4783922fd8f2b8fdaca275ecc9de12c7
#
_entry.id   4783922fd8f2b8fdaca275ecc9de12c7
#
_cell.length_a   1.000
_cell.length_b   1.000
_cell.length_c   1.000
_cell.angle_alpha   90.00
_cell.angle_beta   90.00
_cell.angle_gamma   90.00
#
_symmetry.space_group_name_H-M   'P 1'
#
loop_
_entity.id
_entity.type
_entity.pdbx_description
1 polymer ?
#
loop_
_entity_poly.entity_id
_entity_poly.type
_entity_poly.pdbx_seq_one_letter_code
_entity_poly.pdbx_strand_id
1 'polypeptide(L)'
;MWGICIPAVCSSTAVSKLTKVMYESATLSSIPSDVTVKHCQEAGERTPYSTGFYIFIVLVLSLIATAVGSTYYRKHVPAAEQSTNYLIKIITKSFCMNNNQEDLTKVNKDEIHVLNGIRFLTSAIVISMHVIFYMSVAGISNLLDVDEFLEGVGGLLLHFDLFVDTFFTMSGLLHIKSLMKRRQSLLGVLWKRYIRLIGPFALIVFYLISVSKHYSPGPAWIGVDETDICEKHWVKSLLMMNSDVRHICHAVTWYLPCDYQLTILGTLLFFFYQRNRSFGFVSYAIVAAFSIVIPGTLTYLYQFPGVLFSEYGKYVIRYRDTWEISLIYTPFYSRASTYLVGVAMGYFMCIYKPNDYRKSVSKKWSIIGVAVSFIIMAATMSLGYVFKQRQYDPVEAVVVAATNRIFWAAAICCIIGMCEYGNVPIVSEILNWPVFTPLSRLSYGIYMIHPIIVQRHKLAQRSPHTFDTFCMVYDGFAILTMSIGLSYAMWLFVEAPLINITNQLFFDKSKEKEPNKSRNENGQGHQNGVTKNNVSLNKIELYKRNYENRIQHQNGVPKTKIL
;
A
#
# COMPACT_ATOMS: atom_id res chain seq x y z
N MET A 1 -28.59 -7.36 0.61
CA MET A 1 -29.20 -6.26 1.40
C MET A 1 -30.13 -5.51 0.48
N TRP A 2 -31.40 -5.31 0.87
CA TRP A 2 -32.40 -4.64 0.03
C TRP A 2 -32.89 -3.41 0.78
N GLY A 3 -32.97 -2.28 0.11
CA GLY A 3 -33.63 -1.08 0.62
C GLY A 3 -35.06 -1.03 0.10
N ILE A 4 -36.04 -0.94 1.00
CA ILE A 4 -37.48 -0.87 0.65
C ILE A 4 -37.99 0.47 1.18
N CYS A 5 -38.64 1.25 0.32
CA CYS A 5 -39.38 2.43 0.74
C CYS A 5 -40.79 2.02 1.21
N ILE A 6 -41.10 2.35 2.46
CA ILE A 6 -42.36 2.04 3.11
C ILE A 6 -42.90 3.28 3.84
N PRO A 7 -44.20 3.35 4.14
CA PRO A 7 -44.75 4.43 4.95
C PRO A 7 -44.08 4.48 6.34
N ALA A 8 -43.81 5.68 6.86
CA ALA A 8 -43.10 5.90 8.14
C ALA A 8 -43.85 5.30 9.36
N VAL A 9 -45.14 5.04 9.24
CA VAL A 9 -45.97 4.39 10.29
C VAL A 9 -45.70 2.89 10.42
N CYS A 10 -44.97 2.27 9.48
CA CYS A 10 -44.68 0.83 9.53
C CYS A 10 -43.49 0.58 10.49
N SER A 11 -43.77 -0.13 11.58
CA SER A 11 -42.69 -0.57 12.50
C SER A 11 -41.78 -1.61 11.81
N SER A 12 -40.53 -1.70 12.29
CA SER A 12 -39.53 -2.70 11.82
C SER A 12 -40.09 -4.13 11.86
N THR A 13 -40.90 -4.45 12.87
CA THR A 13 -41.57 -5.75 13.01
C THR A 13 -42.66 -5.97 11.96
N ALA A 14 -43.42 -4.93 11.61
CA ALA A 14 -44.42 -5.01 10.55
C ALA A 14 -43.75 -5.22 9.18
N VAL A 15 -42.65 -4.53 8.94
CA VAL A 15 -41.84 -4.67 7.70
C VAL A 15 -41.28 -6.08 7.59
N SER A 16 -40.71 -6.63 8.66
CA SER A 16 -40.18 -8.00 8.69
C SER A 16 -41.26 -9.02 8.33
N LYS A 17 -42.47 -8.87 8.91
CA LYS A 17 -43.63 -9.75 8.59
C LYS A 17 -44.09 -9.60 7.13
N LEU A 18 -44.21 -8.35 6.65
CA LEU A 18 -44.62 -8.08 5.26
C LEU A 18 -43.64 -8.68 4.26
N THR A 19 -42.34 -8.48 4.51
CA THR A 19 -41.29 -9.00 3.63
C THR A 19 -41.30 -10.52 3.62
N LYS A 20 -41.53 -11.16 4.78
CA LYS A 20 -41.68 -12.63 4.86
C LYS A 20 -42.84 -13.13 4.00
N VAL A 21 -44.00 -12.51 4.10
CA VAL A 21 -45.18 -12.87 3.27
C VAL A 21 -44.90 -12.66 1.79
N MET A 22 -44.21 -11.58 1.42
CA MET A 22 -43.83 -11.35 0.02
C MET A 22 -42.86 -12.42 -0.50
N TYR A 23 -41.93 -12.90 0.29
CA TYR A 23 -41.02 -13.98 -0.09
C TYR A 23 -41.72 -15.32 -0.20
N GLU A 24 -42.61 -15.65 0.74
CA GLU A 24 -43.40 -16.88 0.72
C GLU A 24 -44.32 -16.92 -0.49
N SER A 25 -44.92 -15.77 -0.87
CA SER A 25 -45.78 -15.68 -2.05
C SER A 25 -45.04 -15.71 -3.38
N ALA A 26 -43.75 -15.36 -3.40
CA ALA A 26 -42.93 -15.34 -4.61
C ALA A 26 -42.29 -16.70 -4.96
N THR A 27 -42.62 -17.78 -4.23
CA THR A 27 -42.11 -19.16 -4.44
C THR A 27 -40.57 -19.27 -4.43
N LEU A 28 -39.87 -18.32 -3.85
CA LEU A 28 -38.41 -18.30 -3.71
C LEU A 28 -38.00 -19.20 -2.53
N SER A 29 -38.07 -20.50 -2.68
CA SER A 29 -37.84 -21.53 -1.64
C SER A 29 -36.40 -21.63 -1.10
N SER A 30 -35.47 -20.87 -1.66
CA SER A 30 -34.04 -20.92 -1.29
C SER A 30 -33.55 -19.77 -0.38
N ILE A 31 -34.47 -18.89 0.08
CA ILE A 31 -34.09 -17.70 0.88
C ILE A 31 -34.38 -17.95 2.37
N PRO A 32 -33.50 -17.48 3.28
CA PRO A 32 -33.65 -17.68 4.73
C PRO A 32 -35.02 -17.21 5.23
N SER A 33 -35.64 -18.02 6.09
CA SER A 33 -36.98 -17.78 6.65
C SER A 33 -37.09 -16.52 7.53
N ASP A 34 -35.99 -15.90 7.90
CA ASP A 34 -35.97 -14.73 8.76
C ASP A 34 -35.42 -13.49 8.07
N VAL A 35 -36.32 -12.53 7.84
CA VAL A 35 -35.95 -11.19 7.37
C VAL A 35 -35.82 -10.27 8.57
N THR A 36 -34.60 -9.83 8.85
CA THR A 36 -34.34 -8.86 9.91
C THR A 36 -34.19 -7.45 9.32
N VAL A 37 -34.97 -6.51 9.82
CA VAL A 37 -34.82 -5.08 9.49
C VAL A 37 -33.68 -4.52 10.35
N LYS A 38 -32.54 -4.28 9.74
CA LYS A 38 -31.36 -3.78 10.46
C LYS A 38 -31.42 -2.28 10.74
N HIS A 39 -32.09 -1.51 9.90
CA HIS A 39 -32.18 -0.06 10.03
C HIS A 39 -33.40 0.50 9.30
N CYS A 40 -34.04 1.51 9.89
CA CYS A 40 -35.07 2.32 9.26
C CYS A 40 -34.63 3.79 9.32
N GLN A 41 -34.81 4.51 8.22
CA GLN A 41 -34.52 5.94 8.13
C GLN A 41 -35.76 6.66 7.63
N GLU A 42 -36.15 7.74 8.31
CA GLU A 42 -37.29 8.55 7.88
C GLU A 42 -36.86 9.56 6.81
N ALA A 43 -37.77 9.82 5.86
CA ALA A 43 -37.53 10.82 4.83
C ALA A 43 -37.44 12.21 5.48
N GLY A 44 -36.32 12.89 5.29
CA GLY A 44 -36.07 14.21 5.89
C GLY A 44 -35.35 14.18 7.25
N GLU A 45 -35.10 13.01 7.83
CA GLU A 45 -34.29 12.89 9.04
C GLU A 45 -32.88 13.40 8.75
N ARG A 46 -32.47 14.44 9.50
CA ARG A 46 -31.12 15.01 9.43
C ARG A 46 -30.43 14.78 10.77
N THR A 47 -29.32 14.08 10.74
CA THR A 47 -28.46 14.00 11.93
C THR A 47 -27.90 15.37 12.25
N PRO A 48 -28.05 15.88 13.50
CA PRO A 48 -27.48 17.17 13.90
C PRO A 48 -25.96 17.13 13.80
N TYR A 49 -25.37 18.24 13.37
CA TYR A 49 -23.91 18.37 13.28
C TYR A 49 -23.28 18.26 14.68
N SER A 50 -22.36 17.34 14.84
CA SER A 50 -21.64 17.12 16.10
C SER A 50 -20.54 18.18 16.30
N THR A 51 -20.08 18.35 17.54
CA THR A 51 -18.90 19.19 17.84
C THR A 51 -17.68 18.74 17.04
N GLY A 52 -17.50 17.43 16.84
CA GLY A 52 -16.43 16.87 16.00
C GLY A 52 -16.47 17.37 14.56
N PHE A 53 -17.65 17.56 13.98
CA PHE A 53 -17.83 18.12 12.66
C PHE A 53 -17.23 19.52 12.55
N TYR A 54 -17.58 20.42 13.48
CA TYR A 54 -17.05 21.78 13.48
C TYR A 54 -15.54 21.82 13.72
N ILE A 55 -15.02 20.97 14.62
CA ILE A 55 -13.58 20.86 14.88
C ILE A 55 -12.86 20.39 13.60
N PHE A 56 -13.41 19.41 12.88
CA PHE A 56 -12.83 18.94 11.61
C PHE A 56 -12.75 20.07 10.57
N ILE A 57 -13.84 20.84 10.39
CA ILE A 57 -13.86 21.95 9.45
C ILE A 57 -12.83 23.02 9.84
N VAL A 58 -12.77 23.40 11.12
CA VAL A 58 -11.77 24.37 11.61
C VAL A 58 -10.35 23.86 11.40
N LEU A 59 -10.09 22.56 11.65
CA LEU A 59 -8.78 21.94 11.39
C LEU A 59 -8.39 22.06 9.90
N VAL A 60 -9.28 21.67 8.99
CA VAL A 60 -9.00 21.73 7.55
C VAL A 60 -8.75 23.16 7.10
N LEU A 61 -9.60 24.11 7.53
CA LEU A 61 -9.42 25.52 7.20
C LEU A 61 -8.11 26.08 7.76
N SER A 62 -7.72 25.69 8.98
CA SER A 62 -6.45 26.11 9.59
C SER A 62 -5.23 25.56 8.85
N LEU A 63 -5.27 24.31 8.37
CA LEU A 63 -4.21 23.73 7.53
C LEU A 63 -4.06 24.49 6.21
N ILE A 64 -5.18 24.79 5.54
CA ILE A 64 -5.18 25.57 4.30
C ILE A 64 -4.66 26.99 4.55
N ALA A 65 -5.15 27.69 5.59
CA ALA A 65 -4.70 29.03 5.93
C ALA A 65 -3.20 29.06 6.24
N THR A 66 -2.68 28.06 6.99
CA THR A 66 -1.25 27.96 7.30
C THR A 66 -0.42 27.75 6.04
N ALA A 67 -0.88 26.93 5.10
CA ALA A 67 -0.17 26.68 3.85
C ALA A 67 -0.15 27.91 2.94
N VAL A 68 -1.29 28.57 2.79
CA VAL A 68 -1.41 29.82 2.01
C VAL A 68 -0.57 30.92 2.65
N GLY A 69 -0.69 31.14 3.96
CA GLY A 69 0.07 32.14 4.71
C GLY A 69 1.58 31.89 4.66
N SER A 70 2.01 30.64 4.82
CA SER A 70 3.43 30.26 4.71
C SER A 70 3.99 30.50 3.31
N THR A 71 3.20 30.21 2.28
CA THR A 71 3.60 30.43 0.89
C THR A 71 3.71 31.92 0.58
N TYR A 72 2.72 32.72 1.02
CA TYR A 72 2.74 34.17 0.88
C TYR A 72 3.95 34.79 1.61
N TYR A 73 4.17 34.42 2.89
CA TYR A 73 5.28 34.88 3.70
C TYR A 73 6.63 34.62 3.03
N ARG A 74 6.86 33.40 2.55
CA ARG A 74 8.12 33.04 1.90
C ARG A 74 8.33 33.70 0.54
N LYS A 75 7.26 34.06 -0.17
CA LYS A 75 7.34 34.73 -1.47
C LYS A 75 7.60 36.23 -1.34
N HIS A 76 7.02 36.87 -0.32
CA HIS A 76 7.00 38.36 -0.23
C HIS A 76 7.94 38.93 0.85
N VAL A 77 8.33 38.14 1.87
CA VAL A 77 9.28 38.61 2.89
C VAL A 77 10.71 38.22 2.47
N PRO A 78 11.62 39.21 2.32
CA PRO A 78 13.02 38.96 1.97
C PRO A 78 13.67 38.01 2.95
N ALA A 79 14.59 37.16 2.46
CA ALA A 79 15.22 36.13 3.27
C ALA A 79 15.97 36.69 4.52
N ALA A 80 16.48 37.94 4.42
CA ALA A 80 17.13 38.64 5.53
C ALA A 80 16.17 39.08 6.65
N GLU A 81 14.90 39.31 6.30
CA GLU A 81 13.85 39.77 7.22
C GLU A 81 12.98 38.61 7.76
N GLN A 82 13.20 37.39 7.26
CA GLN A 82 12.45 36.24 7.74
C GLN A 82 12.80 35.94 9.20
N SER A 83 11.77 35.61 9.98
CA SER A 83 11.87 35.35 11.41
C SER A 83 13.00 34.35 11.74
N THR A 84 13.83 34.69 12.72
CA THR A 84 14.88 33.84 13.29
C THR A 84 14.31 32.80 14.26
N ASN A 85 13.02 32.92 14.64
CA ASN A 85 12.36 31.95 15.49
C ASN A 85 12.33 30.57 14.82
N TYR A 86 12.89 29.58 15.50
CA TYR A 86 13.03 28.21 15.00
C TYR A 86 11.69 27.57 14.60
N LEU A 87 10.64 27.76 15.41
CA LEU A 87 9.31 27.19 15.11
C LEU A 87 8.66 27.84 13.87
N ILE A 88 8.73 29.17 13.76
CA ILE A 88 8.20 29.90 12.60
C ILE A 88 8.94 29.46 11.34
N LYS A 89 10.25 29.31 11.40
CA LYS A 89 11.07 28.84 10.28
C LYS A 89 10.69 27.42 9.85
N ILE A 90 10.45 26.51 10.81
CA ILE A 90 9.99 25.14 10.50
C ILE A 90 8.63 25.19 9.82
N ILE A 91 7.66 25.87 10.42
CA ILE A 91 6.28 25.94 9.92
C ILE A 91 6.25 26.55 8.51
N THR A 92 6.83 27.74 8.33
CA THR A 92 6.81 28.42 7.05
C THR A 92 7.54 27.67 5.93
N LYS A 93 8.60 26.92 6.27
CA LYS A 93 9.30 26.06 5.31
C LYS A 93 8.51 24.81 4.95
N SER A 94 7.88 24.18 5.94
CA SER A 94 7.19 22.90 5.76
C SER A 94 5.83 23.06 5.07
N PHE A 95 5.11 24.15 5.35
CA PHE A 95 3.81 24.43 4.75
C PHE A 95 3.89 25.26 3.45
N CYS A 96 5.07 25.61 2.95
CA CYS A 96 5.20 26.33 1.69
C CYS A 96 4.78 25.43 0.51
N MET A 97 3.66 25.76 -0.14
CA MET A 97 3.07 24.96 -1.22
C MET A 97 4.01 24.79 -2.41
N ASN A 98 4.78 25.83 -2.77
CA ASN A 98 5.74 25.75 -3.88
C ASN A 98 6.82 24.71 -3.60
N ASN A 99 7.38 24.67 -2.38
CA ASN A 99 8.37 23.65 -2.00
C ASN A 99 7.76 22.23 -2.02
N ASN A 100 6.52 22.10 -1.53
CA ASN A 100 5.81 20.83 -1.48
C ASN A 100 5.46 20.31 -2.89
N GLN A 101 5.19 21.22 -3.82
CA GLN A 101 4.97 20.90 -5.23
C GLN A 101 6.29 20.49 -5.92
N GLU A 102 7.38 21.22 -5.66
CA GLU A 102 8.72 20.83 -6.16
C GLU A 102 9.13 19.46 -5.63
N ASP A 103 8.89 19.18 -4.34
CA ASP A 103 9.17 17.88 -3.74
C ASP A 103 8.37 16.76 -4.41
N LEU A 104 7.17 17.02 -4.93
CA LEU A 104 6.35 16.05 -5.64
C LEU A 104 6.95 15.65 -7.01
N THR A 105 7.55 16.61 -7.72
CA THR A 105 8.08 16.40 -9.07
C THR A 105 9.58 16.07 -9.12
N LYS A 106 10.28 16.26 -8.00
CA LYS A 106 11.74 16.09 -7.90
C LYS A 106 12.16 14.66 -8.21
N VAL A 107 13.03 14.49 -9.18
CA VAL A 107 13.62 13.20 -9.56
C VAL A 107 14.91 12.96 -8.79
N ASN A 108 15.03 11.85 -8.08
CA ASN A 108 16.24 11.46 -7.35
C ASN A 108 17.08 10.50 -8.21
N LYS A 109 18.37 10.76 -8.36
CA LYS A 109 19.30 9.93 -9.16
C LYS A 109 19.40 8.46 -8.69
N ASP A 110 19.16 8.22 -7.40
CA ASP A 110 19.25 6.88 -6.78
C ASP A 110 17.90 6.14 -6.75
N GLU A 111 16.86 6.71 -7.34
CA GLU A 111 15.51 6.14 -7.37
C GLU A 111 15.42 5.08 -8.48
N ILE A 112 14.73 3.99 -8.20
CA ILE A 112 14.37 2.98 -9.20
C ILE A 112 13.10 3.46 -9.87
N HIS A 113 13.21 4.11 -11.03
CA HIS A 113 12.07 4.78 -11.67
C HIS A 113 10.97 3.83 -12.09
N VAL A 114 11.31 2.59 -12.48
CA VAL A 114 10.35 1.52 -12.80
C VAL A 114 9.32 1.28 -11.70
N LEU A 115 9.72 1.44 -10.42
CA LEU A 115 8.79 1.30 -9.30
C LEU A 115 7.67 2.35 -9.31
N ASN A 116 7.90 3.52 -9.89
CA ASN A 116 6.89 4.57 -9.98
C ASN A 116 5.76 4.15 -10.92
N GLY A 117 6.10 3.61 -12.09
CA GLY A 117 5.12 3.06 -13.03
C GLY A 117 4.35 1.89 -12.43
N ILE A 118 5.06 0.89 -11.87
CA ILE A 118 4.42 -0.28 -11.25
C ILE A 118 3.45 0.16 -10.15
N ARG A 119 3.86 1.05 -9.25
CA ARG A 119 3.03 1.53 -8.13
C ARG A 119 1.76 2.21 -8.60
N PHE A 120 1.86 3.13 -9.55
CA PHE A 120 0.69 3.87 -10.03
C PHE A 120 -0.27 2.97 -10.81
N LEU A 121 0.24 2.15 -11.74
CA LEU A 121 -0.60 1.23 -12.52
C LEU A 121 -1.30 0.21 -11.63
N THR A 122 -0.58 -0.35 -10.64
CA THR A 122 -1.20 -1.25 -9.65
C THR A 122 -2.27 -0.54 -8.83
N SER A 123 -2.06 0.74 -8.44
CA SER A 123 -3.09 1.53 -7.74
C SER A 123 -4.33 1.72 -8.61
N ALA A 124 -4.17 2.02 -9.90
CA ALA A 124 -5.29 2.19 -10.83
C ALA A 124 -6.11 0.91 -10.99
N ILE A 125 -5.44 -0.26 -11.09
CA ILE A 125 -6.12 -1.56 -11.16
C ILE A 125 -6.89 -1.83 -9.86
N VAL A 126 -6.28 -1.63 -8.70
CA VAL A 126 -6.94 -1.84 -7.39
C VAL A 126 -8.17 -0.95 -7.24
N ILE A 127 -8.13 0.31 -7.69
CA ILE A 127 -9.29 1.20 -7.68
C ILE A 127 -10.41 0.63 -8.56
N SER A 128 -10.10 0.19 -9.78
CA SER A 128 -11.09 -0.41 -10.68
C SER A 128 -11.75 -1.65 -10.07
N MET A 129 -10.97 -2.49 -9.35
CA MET A 129 -11.52 -3.64 -8.63
C MET A 129 -12.44 -3.23 -7.47
N HIS A 130 -12.12 -2.17 -6.75
CA HIS A 130 -13.00 -1.66 -5.69
C HIS A 130 -14.29 -1.06 -6.26
N VAL A 131 -14.28 -0.48 -7.46
CA VAL A 131 -15.51 -0.03 -8.15
C VAL A 131 -16.45 -1.21 -8.38
N ILE A 132 -15.92 -2.32 -8.92
CA ILE A 132 -16.69 -3.56 -9.14
C ILE A 132 -17.23 -4.10 -7.82
N PHE A 133 -16.38 -4.16 -6.79
CA PHE A 133 -16.75 -4.65 -5.47
C PHE A 133 -17.90 -3.85 -4.85
N TYR A 134 -17.80 -2.53 -4.79
CA TYR A 134 -18.84 -1.69 -4.19
C TYR A 134 -20.11 -1.63 -5.03
N MET A 135 -20.02 -1.76 -6.35
CA MET A 135 -21.19 -1.92 -7.21
C MET A 135 -21.95 -3.21 -6.87
N SER A 136 -21.23 -4.31 -6.66
CA SER A 136 -21.83 -5.59 -6.26
C SER A 136 -22.48 -5.51 -4.88
N VAL A 137 -21.90 -4.77 -3.93
CA VAL A 137 -22.48 -4.53 -2.60
C VAL A 137 -23.78 -3.69 -2.69
N ALA A 138 -23.81 -2.69 -3.58
CA ALA A 138 -24.96 -1.80 -3.75
C ALA A 138 -26.17 -2.49 -4.38
N GLY A 139 -25.97 -3.62 -5.05
CA GLY A 139 -26.98 -4.38 -5.76
C GLY A 139 -26.94 -4.13 -7.27
N ILE A 140 -27.06 -5.22 -8.02
CA ILE A 140 -27.00 -5.26 -9.49
C ILE A 140 -28.34 -5.77 -10.03
N SER A 141 -28.89 -5.09 -11.05
CA SER A 141 -30.18 -5.43 -11.68
C SER A 141 -30.09 -6.61 -12.64
N ASN A 142 -28.93 -6.74 -13.34
CA ASN A 142 -28.67 -7.79 -14.34
C ASN A 142 -27.62 -8.79 -13.83
N LEU A 143 -27.94 -9.49 -12.74
CA LEU A 143 -27.01 -10.40 -12.08
C LEU A 143 -26.55 -11.56 -12.99
N LEU A 144 -27.38 -12.02 -13.90
CA LEU A 144 -27.06 -13.09 -14.86
C LEU A 144 -25.89 -12.69 -15.77
N ASP A 145 -25.85 -11.42 -16.21
CA ASP A 145 -24.74 -10.91 -17.05
C ASP A 145 -23.43 -10.89 -16.26
N VAL A 146 -23.50 -10.65 -14.94
CA VAL A 146 -22.31 -10.74 -14.04
C VAL A 146 -21.82 -12.17 -13.92
N ASP A 147 -22.73 -13.12 -13.76
CA ASP A 147 -22.36 -14.54 -13.67
C ASP A 147 -21.73 -15.01 -14.99
N GLU A 148 -22.31 -14.67 -16.14
CA GLU A 148 -21.74 -14.95 -17.46
C GLU A 148 -20.35 -14.32 -17.63
N PHE A 149 -20.18 -13.05 -17.23
CA PHE A 149 -18.89 -12.38 -17.25
C PHE A 149 -17.85 -13.09 -16.37
N LEU A 150 -18.21 -13.48 -15.14
CA LEU A 150 -17.31 -14.17 -14.20
C LEU A 150 -17.03 -15.62 -14.62
N GLU A 151 -17.90 -16.26 -15.37
CA GLU A 151 -17.66 -17.57 -16.00
C GLU A 151 -16.72 -17.48 -17.21
N GLY A 152 -16.59 -16.29 -17.79
CA GLY A 152 -15.67 -15.98 -18.87
C GLY A 152 -14.40 -15.28 -18.42
N VAL A 153 -14.04 -14.21 -19.13
CA VAL A 153 -12.82 -13.41 -18.91
C VAL A 153 -12.77 -12.81 -17.51
N GLY A 154 -13.92 -12.46 -16.93
CA GLY A 154 -14.02 -11.92 -15.57
C GLY A 154 -13.54 -12.88 -14.49
N GLY A 155 -13.52 -14.18 -14.75
CA GLY A 155 -12.96 -15.17 -13.83
C GLY A 155 -11.48 -14.94 -13.48
N LEU A 156 -10.72 -14.33 -14.39
CA LEU A 156 -9.34 -13.90 -14.12
C LEU A 156 -9.28 -12.83 -13.02
N LEU A 157 -10.32 -12.01 -12.90
CA LEU A 157 -10.38 -10.94 -11.90
C LEU A 157 -10.65 -11.47 -10.48
N LEU A 158 -11.07 -12.73 -10.32
CA LEU A 158 -11.34 -13.32 -9.00
C LEU A 158 -10.06 -13.49 -8.14
N HIS A 159 -8.88 -13.34 -8.73
CA HIS A 159 -7.60 -13.36 -7.99
C HIS A 159 -6.92 -11.98 -7.97
N PHE A 160 -7.71 -10.89 -7.99
CA PHE A 160 -7.22 -9.51 -7.98
C PHE A 160 -6.44 -9.12 -6.73
N ASP A 161 -6.58 -9.86 -5.64
CA ASP A 161 -5.88 -9.63 -4.38
C ASP A 161 -4.35 -9.71 -4.50
N LEU A 162 -3.82 -10.38 -5.53
CA LEU A 162 -2.40 -10.40 -5.85
C LEU A 162 -1.82 -9.03 -6.21
N PHE A 163 -2.62 -8.11 -6.74
CA PHE A 163 -2.14 -6.75 -7.01
C PHE A 163 -1.70 -6.03 -5.74
N VAL A 164 -2.34 -6.30 -4.60
CA VAL A 164 -1.93 -5.74 -3.30
C VAL A 164 -0.57 -6.30 -2.86
N ASP A 165 -0.26 -7.56 -3.20
CA ASP A 165 1.03 -8.19 -2.90
C ASP A 165 2.21 -7.52 -3.63
N THR A 166 1.95 -6.85 -4.75
CA THR A 166 2.95 -6.01 -5.43
C THR A 166 3.46 -4.88 -4.53
N PHE A 167 2.57 -4.26 -3.73
CA PHE A 167 2.98 -3.20 -2.79
C PHE A 167 3.82 -3.76 -1.64
N PHE A 168 3.49 -4.94 -1.10
CA PHE A 168 4.32 -5.59 -0.07
C PHE A 168 5.70 -5.95 -0.61
N THR A 169 5.78 -6.46 -1.84
CA THR A 169 7.05 -6.76 -2.53
C THR A 169 7.91 -5.49 -2.67
N MET A 170 7.34 -4.40 -3.19
CA MET A 170 8.04 -3.12 -3.31
C MET A 170 8.42 -2.54 -1.94
N SER A 171 7.57 -2.70 -0.93
CA SER A 171 7.84 -2.27 0.44
C SER A 171 9.08 -2.95 1.00
N GLY A 172 9.17 -4.29 0.90
CA GLY A 172 10.33 -5.07 1.33
C GLY A 172 11.62 -4.66 0.62
N LEU A 173 11.55 -4.50 -0.72
CA LEU A 173 12.68 -4.08 -1.55
C LEU A 173 13.22 -2.70 -1.13
N LEU A 174 12.34 -1.72 -0.97
CA LEU A 174 12.74 -0.35 -0.61
C LEU A 174 13.19 -0.25 0.84
N HIS A 175 12.59 -1.06 1.74
CA HIS A 175 12.94 -1.05 3.15
C HIS A 175 14.37 -1.52 3.37
N ILE A 176 14.75 -2.70 2.85
CA ILE A 176 16.13 -3.20 3.00
C ILE A 176 17.15 -2.28 2.31
N LYS A 177 16.85 -1.71 1.14
CA LYS A 177 17.72 -0.70 0.50
C LYS A 177 17.92 0.51 1.39
N SER A 178 16.89 0.97 2.08
CA SER A 178 16.98 2.09 3.03
C SER A 178 17.85 1.75 4.23
N LEU A 179 17.72 0.55 4.81
CA LEU A 179 18.50 0.08 5.94
C LEU A 179 19.99 -0.09 5.60
N MET A 180 20.30 -0.63 4.42
CA MET A 180 21.67 -0.85 3.97
C MET A 180 22.40 0.45 3.57
N LYS A 181 21.67 1.47 3.10
CA LYS A 181 22.25 2.72 2.60
C LYS A 181 22.64 3.69 3.74
N ARG A 182 21.96 3.68 4.89
CA ARG A 182 22.08 4.70 5.93
C ARG A 182 22.52 4.12 7.27
N ARG A 183 23.45 4.82 7.95
CA ARG A 183 23.77 4.61 9.37
C ARG A 183 22.69 5.27 10.26
N GLN A 184 21.41 4.94 10.09
CA GLN A 184 20.36 5.42 10.97
C GLN A 184 20.10 4.42 12.08
N SER A 185 19.62 4.90 13.24
CA SER A 185 19.10 3.99 14.26
C SER A 185 17.87 3.25 13.71
N LEU A 186 17.77 1.97 14.01
CA LEU A 186 16.65 1.12 13.53
C LEU A 186 15.30 1.68 13.99
N LEU A 187 15.22 2.14 15.25
CA LEU A 187 14.04 2.80 15.79
C LEU A 187 13.71 4.10 15.05
N GLY A 188 14.73 4.87 14.62
CA GLY A 188 14.51 6.09 13.84
C GLY A 188 13.87 5.81 12.48
N VAL A 189 14.23 4.69 11.84
CA VAL A 189 13.62 4.26 10.57
C VAL A 189 12.15 3.88 10.77
N LEU A 190 11.83 3.11 11.82
CA LEU A 190 10.46 2.73 12.16
C LEU A 190 9.61 3.94 12.52
N TRP A 191 10.13 4.84 13.36
CA TRP A 191 9.45 6.06 13.76
C TRP A 191 9.14 6.98 12.58
N LYS A 192 10.11 7.18 11.68
CA LYS A 192 9.92 7.99 10.47
C LYS A 192 8.82 7.42 9.58
N ARG A 193 8.78 6.09 9.41
CA ARG A 193 7.72 5.43 8.64
C ARG A 193 6.37 5.58 9.31
N TYR A 194 6.29 5.37 10.63
CA TYR A 194 5.06 5.52 11.41
C TYR A 194 4.46 6.93 11.25
N ILE A 195 5.25 7.97 11.51
CA ILE A 195 4.77 9.36 11.42
C ILE A 195 4.30 9.71 10.00
N ARG A 196 4.98 9.21 8.99
CA ARG A 196 4.56 9.43 7.60
C ARG A 196 3.19 8.81 7.30
N LEU A 197 2.91 7.63 7.83
CA LEU A 197 1.65 6.92 7.59
C LEU A 197 0.51 7.48 8.45
N ILE A 198 0.79 7.81 9.72
CA ILE A 198 -0.26 8.14 10.67
C ILE A 198 -0.96 9.47 10.37
N GLY A 199 -0.26 10.47 9.83
CA GLY A 199 -0.81 11.81 9.65
C GLY A 199 -2.01 11.84 8.71
N PRO A 200 -1.87 11.45 7.43
CA PRO A 200 -3.00 11.37 6.52
C PRO A 200 -4.07 10.40 6.99
N PHE A 201 -3.68 9.26 7.61
CA PHE A 201 -4.62 8.28 8.13
C PHE A 201 -5.49 8.85 9.27
N ALA A 202 -4.89 9.58 10.19
CA ALA A 202 -5.64 10.23 11.29
C ALA A 202 -6.66 11.24 10.77
N LEU A 203 -6.33 11.99 9.70
CA LEU A 203 -7.28 12.90 9.07
C LEU A 203 -8.47 12.15 8.46
N ILE A 204 -8.23 11.02 7.78
CA ILE A 204 -9.29 10.17 7.23
C ILE A 204 -10.16 9.56 8.34
N VAL A 205 -9.54 9.04 9.40
CA VAL A 205 -10.28 8.50 10.56
C VAL A 205 -11.15 9.58 11.19
N PHE A 206 -10.62 10.79 11.36
CA PHE A 206 -11.39 11.90 11.91
C PHE A 206 -12.53 12.34 10.98
N TYR A 207 -12.31 12.33 9.65
CA TYR A 207 -13.37 12.53 8.67
C TYR A 207 -14.49 11.49 8.81
N LEU A 208 -14.15 10.21 8.89
CA LEU A 208 -15.13 9.12 8.99
C LEU A 208 -15.98 9.22 10.26
N ILE A 209 -15.38 9.55 11.39
CA ILE A 209 -16.10 9.71 12.66
C ILE A 209 -16.98 10.96 12.66
N SER A 210 -16.49 12.09 12.14
CA SER A 210 -17.10 13.38 12.39
C SER A 210 -17.96 13.90 11.25
N VAL A 211 -17.65 13.52 10.00
CA VAL A 211 -18.24 14.13 8.79
C VAL A 211 -19.04 13.14 7.96
N SER A 212 -18.56 11.90 7.84
CA SER A 212 -19.11 10.90 6.92
C SER A 212 -20.61 10.69 7.08
N LYS A 213 -21.10 10.57 8.31
CA LYS A 213 -22.51 10.34 8.65
C LYS A 213 -23.47 11.43 8.16
N HIS A 214 -22.98 12.65 7.94
CA HIS A 214 -23.82 13.78 7.48
C HIS A 214 -24.01 13.83 5.96
N TYR A 215 -23.22 13.06 5.21
CA TYR A 215 -23.23 13.07 3.75
C TYR A 215 -23.57 11.73 3.13
N SER A 216 -24.36 10.92 3.80
CA SER A 216 -24.63 9.52 3.48
C SER A 216 -26.10 9.22 3.15
N PRO A 217 -26.67 9.83 2.10
CA PRO A 217 -28.02 9.48 1.69
C PRO A 217 -27.99 8.26 0.77
N GLY A 218 -28.66 7.18 1.14
CA GLY A 218 -28.85 6.04 0.26
C GLY A 218 -29.10 4.74 1.01
N PRO A 219 -29.90 3.83 0.45
CA PRO A 219 -30.35 2.61 1.14
C PRO A 219 -29.22 1.61 1.40
N ALA A 220 -28.18 1.59 0.57
CA ALA A 220 -27.05 0.68 0.73
C ALA A 220 -25.95 1.23 1.65
N TRP A 221 -25.95 2.54 1.95
CA TRP A 221 -24.90 3.19 2.76
C TRP A 221 -24.79 2.62 4.17
N ILE A 222 -25.94 2.44 4.82
CA ILE A 222 -26.03 2.00 6.22
C ILE A 222 -25.37 0.63 6.44
N GLY A 223 -25.41 -0.24 5.42
CA GLY A 223 -24.80 -1.56 5.49
C GLY A 223 -23.27 -1.57 5.47
N VAL A 224 -22.66 -0.45 5.09
CA VAL A 224 -21.20 -0.27 4.93
C VAL A 224 -20.68 0.97 5.64
N ASP A 225 -21.53 1.67 6.42
CA ASP A 225 -21.07 2.80 7.21
C ASP A 225 -20.00 2.36 8.21
N GLU A 226 -18.85 3.00 8.09
CA GLU A 226 -17.68 2.70 8.91
C GLU A 226 -17.65 3.53 10.20
N THR A 227 -18.59 4.46 10.40
CA THR A 227 -18.61 5.42 11.51
C THR A 227 -18.61 4.71 12.87
N ASP A 228 -19.51 3.77 13.09
CA ASP A 228 -19.63 3.03 14.37
C ASP A 228 -18.39 2.21 14.69
N ILE A 229 -17.77 1.60 13.66
CA ILE A 229 -16.55 0.83 13.81
C ILE A 229 -15.38 1.77 14.12
N CYS A 230 -15.32 2.92 13.44
CA CYS A 230 -14.31 3.94 13.69
C CYS A 230 -14.42 4.52 15.09
N GLU A 231 -15.62 4.88 15.56
CA GLU A 231 -15.82 5.41 16.92
C GLU A 231 -15.31 4.44 18.00
N LYS A 232 -15.48 3.13 17.79
CA LYS A 232 -15.05 2.10 18.75
C LYS A 232 -13.56 1.73 18.65
N HIS A 233 -12.98 1.79 17.45
CA HIS A 233 -11.66 1.16 17.17
C HIS A 233 -10.59 2.12 16.65
N TRP A 234 -10.82 3.43 16.57
CA TRP A 234 -9.87 4.40 16.01
C TRP A 234 -8.49 4.36 16.68
N VAL A 235 -8.41 4.20 18.00
CA VAL A 235 -7.13 4.16 18.73
C VAL A 235 -6.29 2.96 18.27
N LYS A 236 -6.90 1.76 18.23
CA LYS A 236 -6.20 0.53 17.79
C LYS A 236 -5.76 0.64 16.33
N SER A 237 -6.58 1.28 15.48
CA SER A 237 -6.27 1.52 14.07
C SER A 237 -5.08 2.47 13.93
N LEU A 238 -5.07 3.60 14.65
CA LEU A 238 -3.97 4.56 14.62
C LEU A 238 -2.65 3.99 15.19
N LEU A 239 -2.73 3.11 16.19
CA LEU A 239 -1.54 2.44 16.74
C LEU A 239 -0.97 1.33 15.83
N MET A 240 -1.56 1.07 14.65
CA MET A 240 -1.14 0.01 13.72
C MET A 240 -1.09 -1.40 14.36
N MET A 241 -1.94 -1.63 15.38
CA MET A 241 -1.92 -2.90 16.13
C MET A 241 -2.81 -3.97 15.53
N ASN A 242 -3.81 -3.58 14.75
CA ASN A 242 -4.84 -4.49 14.26
C ASN A 242 -5.00 -4.40 12.75
N SER A 243 -4.87 -5.53 12.07
CA SER A 243 -5.17 -5.70 10.64
C SER A 243 -6.50 -6.42 10.39
N ASP A 244 -7.21 -6.85 11.44
CA ASP A 244 -8.49 -7.53 11.31
C ASP A 244 -9.57 -6.56 10.79
N VAL A 245 -10.11 -6.87 9.62
CA VAL A 245 -11.08 -6.03 8.92
C VAL A 245 -12.37 -5.80 9.71
N ARG A 246 -12.70 -6.68 10.67
CA ARG A 246 -13.87 -6.54 11.56
C ARG A 246 -13.73 -5.36 12.54
N HIS A 247 -12.51 -5.01 12.89
CA HIS A 247 -12.20 -4.05 13.95
C HIS A 247 -11.32 -2.89 13.47
N ILE A 248 -11.05 -2.78 12.17
CA ILE A 248 -10.31 -1.66 11.61
C ILE A 248 -11.27 -0.56 11.17
N CYS A 249 -10.92 0.69 11.44
CA CYS A 249 -11.76 1.84 11.17
C CYS A 249 -12.19 1.91 9.70
N HIS A 250 -11.25 2.00 8.79
CA HIS A 250 -11.51 2.03 7.35
C HIS A 250 -11.11 0.69 6.73
N ALA A 251 -12.05 -0.03 6.11
CA ALA A 251 -11.85 -1.42 5.72
C ALA A 251 -10.59 -1.66 4.90
N VAL A 252 -10.32 -0.83 3.90
CA VAL A 252 -9.14 -0.97 3.05
C VAL A 252 -7.82 -0.76 3.80
N THR A 253 -7.85 -0.09 4.96
CA THR A 253 -6.63 0.26 5.70
C THR A 253 -6.01 -0.88 6.49
N TRP A 254 -6.53 -2.11 6.38
CA TRP A 254 -5.86 -3.31 6.90
C TRP A 254 -4.42 -3.46 6.38
N TYR A 255 -4.15 -2.91 5.20
CA TYR A 255 -2.81 -2.90 4.61
C TYR A 255 -1.79 -2.14 5.49
N LEU A 256 -2.17 -1.02 6.11
CA LEU A 256 -1.25 -0.16 6.87
C LEU A 256 -0.62 -0.87 8.08
N PRO A 257 -1.39 -1.44 9.03
CA PRO A 257 -0.82 -2.19 10.13
C PRO A 257 -0.05 -3.43 9.65
N CYS A 258 -0.53 -4.12 8.61
CA CYS A 258 0.16 -5.25 8.02
C CYS A 258 1.55 -4.85 7.47
N ASP A 259 1.64 -3.80 6.65
CA ASP A 259 2.89 -3.28 6.11
C ASP A 259 3.84 -2.76 7.21
N TYR A 260 3.29 -2.11 8.25
CA TYR A 260 4.08 -1.63 9.38
C TYR A 260 4.65 -2.79 10.22
N GLN A 261 3.86 -3.83 10.49
CA GLN A 261 4.29 -5.05 11.18
C GLN A 261 5.38 -5.79 10.38
N LEU A 262 5.22 -5.90 9.06
CA LEU A 262 6.26 -6.45 8.18
C LEU A 262 7.53 -5.58 8.16
N THR A 263 7.39 -4.27 8.27
CA THR A 263 8.53 -3.36 8.41
C THR A 263 9.28 -3.58 9.72
N ILE A 264 8.59 -3.82 10.83
CA ILE A 264 9.20 -4.20 12.11
C ILE A 264 9.95 -5.53 11.95
N LEU A 265 9.31 -6.53 11.35
CA LEU A 265 9.92 -7.85 11.08
C LEU A 265 11.18 -7.72 10.24
N GLY A 266 11.14 -6.98 9.13
CA GLY A 266 12.31 -6.72 8.28
C GLY A 266 13.43 -5.98 9.00
N THR A 267 13.09 -5.05 9.89
CA THR A 267 14.07 -4.33 10.73
C THR A 267 14.75 -5.26 11.74
N LEU A 268 13.99 -6.18 12.36
CA LEU A 268 14.53 -7.19 13.28
C LEU A 268 15.45 -8.19 12.54
N LEU A 269 15.06 -8.66 11.37
CA LEU A 269 15.90 -9.52 10.54
C LEU A 269 17.21 -8.83 10.15
N PHE A 270 17.14 -7.53 9.81
CA PHE A 270 18.32 -6.74 9.51
C PHE A 270 19.20 -6.51 10.75
N PHE A 271 18.62 -6.32 11.92
CA PHE A 271 19.36 -6.25 13.20
C PHE A 271 20.15 -7.54 13.46
N PHE A 272 19.54 -8.71 13.29
CA PHE A 272 20.21 -9.99 13.41
C PHE A 272 21.34 -10.14 12.38
N TYR A 273 21.09 -9.74 11.13
CA TYR A 273 22.12 -9.71 10.09
C TYR A 273 23.30 -8.80 10.42
N GLN A 274 23.05 -7.62 11.01
CA GLN A 274 24.14 -6.73 11.44
C GLN A 274 24.97 -7.32 12.58
N ARG A 275 24.34 -8.06 13.49
CA ARG A 275 25.01 -8.70 14.62
C ARG A 275 25.86 -9.88 14.18
N ASN A 276 25.30 -10.76 13.37
CA ASN A 276 25.98 -11.91 12.76
C ASN A 276 25.29 -12.26 11.43
N ARG A 277 26.04 -12.26 10.33
CA ARG A 277 25.50 -12.52 8.99
C ARG A 277 24.84 -13.91 8.87
N SER A 278 25.50 -14.95 9.38
CA SER A 278 24.98 -16.32 9.33
C SER A 278 23.68 -16.42 10.12
N PHE A 279 23.62 -15.83 11.32
CA PHE A 279 22.42 -15.79 12.13
C PHE A 279 21.29 -15.03 11.43
N GLY A 280 21.60 -13.91 10.76
CA GLY A 280 20.64 -13.15 9.97
C GLY A 280 20.05 -13.95 8.80
N PHE A 281 20.89 -14.69 8.06
CA PHE A 281 20.40 -15.56 6.98
C PHE A 281 19.57 -16.74 7.48
N VAL A 282 19.97 -17.37 8.56
CA VAL A 282 19.20 -18.46 9.19
C VAL A 282 17.85 -17.94 9.68
N SER A 283 17.82 -16.80 10.37
CA SER A 283 16.57 -16.16 10.82
C SER A 283 15.65 -15.82 9.64
N TYR A 284 16.21 -15.28 8.56
CA TYR A 284 15.45 -15.00 7.34
C TYR A 284 14.86 -16.30 6.74
N ALA A 285 15.64 -17.37 6.64
CA ALA A 285 15.17 -18.65 6.10
C ALA A 285 14.07 -19.28 6.96
N ILE A 286 14.18 -19.18 8.28
CA ILE A 286 13.15 -19.66 9.22
C ILE A 286 11.85 -18.86 9.03
N VAL A 287 11.92 -17.55 9.00
CA VAL A 287 10.73 -16.70 8.81
C VAL A 287 10.11 -16.91 7.43
N ALA A 288 10.94 -17.10 6.39
CA ALA A 288 10.46 -17.44 5.05
C ALA A 288 9.73 -18.79 5.03
N ALA A 289 10.24 -19.80 5.71
CA ALA A 289 9.56 -21.10 5.85
C ALA A 289 8.20 -20.94 6.56
N PHE A 290 8.14 -20.24 7.68
CA PHE A 290 6.88 -19.95 8.38
C PHE A 290 5.88 -19.18 7.53
N SER A 291 6.34 -18.24 6.71
CA SER A 291 5.46 -17.48 5.83
C SER A 291 4.79 -18.31 4.71
N ILE A 292 5.29 -19.52 4.47
CA ILE A 292 4.71 -20.51 3.55
C ILE A 292 3.83 -21.50 4.31
N VAL A 293 4.36 -22.02 5.42
CA VAL A 293 3.71 -23.09 6.20
C VAL A 293 2.43 -22.60 6.88
N ILE A 294 2.44 -21.39 7.47
CA ILE A 294 1.28 -20.88 8.22
C ILE A 294 0.03 -20.75 7.33
N PRO A 295 0.06 -20.04 6.16
CA PRO A 295 -1.10 -19.96 5.29
C PRO A 295 -1.59 -21.34 4.80
N GLY A 296 -0.68 -22.23 4.43
CA GLY A 296 -1.01 -23.60 4.03
C GLY A 296 -1.68 -24.39 5.15
N THR A 297 -1.14 -24.34 6.38
CA THR A 297 -1.74 -25.01 7.54
C THR A 297 -3.12 -24.47 7.88
N LEU A 298 -3.31 -23.15 7.87
CA LEU A 298 -4.62 -22.54 8.12
C LEU A 298 -5.63 -22.93 7.04
N THR A 299 -5.22 -22.94 5.78
CA THR A 299 -6.06 -23.39 4.67
C THR A 299 -6.51 -24.83 4.85
N TYR A 300 -5.61 -25.73 5.27
CA TYR A 300 -5.93 -27.12 5.53
C TYR A 300 -6.88 -27.29 6.71
N LEU A 301 -6.57 -26.67 7.85
CA LEU A 301 -7.34 -26.83 9.09
C LEU A 301 -8.77 -26.28 8.99
N TYR A 302 -8.94 -25.14 8.32
CA TYR A 302 -10.24 -24.46 8.20
C TYR A 302 -10.95 -24.73 6.87
N GLN A 303 -10.37 -25.54 5.99
CA GLN A 303 -10.91 -25.88 4.68
C GLN A 303 -11.19 -24.62 3.82
N PHE A 304 -10.27 -23.64 3.83
CA PHE A 304 -10.42 -22.42 3.06
C PHE A 304 -10.14 -22.66 1.57
N PRO A 305 -10.79 -21.92 0.66
CA PRO A 305 -10.48 -22.01 -0.76
C PRO A 305 -9.04 -21.54 -1.03
N GLY A 306 -8.34 -22.19 -1.97
CA GLY A 306 -6.98 -21.82 -2.35
C GLY A 306 -6.88 -20.42 -2.97
N VAL A 307 -7.94 -19.99 -3.66
CA VAL A 307 -8.16 -18.61 -4.12
C VAL A 307 -9.38 -18.06 -3.41
N LEU A 308 -9.17 -17.09 -2.54
CA LEU A 308 -10.21 -16.62 -1.63
C LEU A 308 -11.45 -16.11 -2.38
N PHE A 309 -11.28 -15.25 -3.37
CA PHE A 309 -12.39 -14.63 -4.08
C PHE A 309 -12.99 -15.49 -5.21
N SER A 310 -12.60 -16.77 -5.34
CA SER A 310 -13.33 -17.70 -6.21
C SER A 310 -14.81 -17.84 -5.79
N GLU A 311 -15.10 -17.68 -4.48
CA GLU A 311 -16.44 -17.59 -3.91
C GLU A 311 -16.91 -16.14 -3.75
N TYR A 312 -16.77 -15.31 -4.79
CA TYR A 312 -16.97 -13.85 -4.74
C TYR A 312 -18.26 -13.41 -4.05
N GLY A 313 -19.38 -14.06 -4.35
CA GLY A 313 -20.69 -13.73 -3.76
C GLY A 313 -20.73 -13.77 -2.23
N LYS A 314 -20.01 -14.71 -1.61
CA LYS A 314 -19.88 -14.84 -0.15
C LYS A 314 -19.24 -13.59 0.48
N TYR A 315 -18.16 -13.09 -0.15
CA TYR A 315 -17.37 -11.98 0.39
C TYR A 315 -17.98 -10.61 0.12
N VAL A 316 -18.76 -10.46 -0.96
CA VAL A 316 -19.48 -9.22 -1.24
C VAL A 316 -20.52 -8.91 -0.16
N ILE A 317 -21.23 -9.93 0.32
CA ILE A 317 -22.33 -9.75 1.27
C ILE A 317 -21.82 -9.56 2.71
N ARG A 318 -20.74 -10.23 3.09
CA ARG A 318 -20.26 -10.31 4.49
C ARG A 318 -18.73 -10.18 4.62
N TYR A 319 -18.09 -9.34 3.82
CA TYR A 319 -16.61 -9.27 3.81
C TYR A 319 -15.98 -8.97 5.18
N ARG A 320 -16.68 -8.22 6.05
CA ARG A 320 -16.19 -7.95 7.41
C ARG A 320 -16.40 -9.11 8.38
N ASP A 321 -17.38 -9.96 8.14
CA ASP A 321 -17.79 -11.02 9.08
C ASP A 321 -17.18 -12.40 8.73
N THR A 322 -16.40 -12.50 7.65
CA THR A 322 -15.83 -13.76 7.20
C THR A 322 -14.49 -14.06 7.89
N TRP A 323 -14.38 -15.29 8.38
CA TRP A 323 -13.17 -15.78 9.04
C TRP A 323 -11.96 -15.82 8.13
N GLU A 324 -12.18 -16.17 6.87
CA GLU A 324 -11.14 -16.26 5.84
C GLU A 324 -10.40 -14.95 5.65
N ILE A 325 -11.14 -13.84 5.58
CA ILE A 325 -10.54 -12.50 5.45
C ILE A 325 -9.69 -12.18 6.69
N SER A 326 -10.21 -12.46 7.89
CA SER A 326 -9.52 -12.14 9.14
C SER A 326 -8.32 -13.05 9.43
N LEU A 327 -8.33 -14.32 8.97
CA LEU A 327 -7.27 -15.28 9.26
C LEU A 327 -6.24 -15.44 8.15
N ILE A 328 -6.62 -15.23 6.87
CA ILE A 328 -5.72 -15.53 5.75
C ILE A 328 -5.47 -14.34 4.82
N TYR A 329 -6.39 -13.38 4.76
CA TYR A 329 -6.26 -12.27 3.84
C TYR A 329 -5.51 -11.07 4.42
N THR A 330 -5.90 -10.59 5.60
CA THR A 330 -5.39 -9.35 6.20
C THR A 330 -4.17 -9.51 7.11
N PRO A 331 -3.88 -10.68 7.73
CA PRO A 331 -2.76 -10.78 8.65
C PRO A 331 -1.39 -10.70 7.96
N PHE A 332 -0.42 -10.11 8.68
CA PHE A 332 0.93 -9.91 8.18
C PHE A 332 1.66 -11.23 7.84
N TYR A 333 1.40 -12.31 8.55
CA TYR A 333 2.04 -13.60 8.30
C TYR A 333 1.67 -14.19 6.93
N SER A 334 0.46 -13.92 6.44
CA SER A 334 0.02 -14.34 5.10
C SER A 334 0.63 -13.49 3.97
N ARG A 335 1.12 -12.30 4.29
CA ARG A 335 1.75 -11.37 3.34
C ARG A 335 3.28 -11.34 3.47
N ALA A 336 3.82 -12.03 4.50
CA ALA A 336 5.25 -12.03 4.79
C ALA A 336 6.08 -12.62 3.63
N SER A 337 5.58 -13.64 2.93
CA SER A 337 6.28 -14.25 1.80
C SER A 337 6.59 -13.26 0.68
N THR A 338 5.62 -12.44 0.26
CA THR A 338 5.80 -11.43 -0.79
C THR A 338 6.75 -10.31 -0.35
N TYR A 339 6.63 -9.88 0.91
CA TYR A 339 7.53 -8.89 1.49
C TYR A 339 8.98 -9.41 1.55
N LEU A 340 9.18 -10.66 1.96
CA LEU A 340 10.52 -11.28 2.04
C LEU A 340 11.14 -11.47 0.66
N VAL A 341 10.38 -11.84 -0.37
CA VAL A 341 10.88 -11.86 -1.75
C VAL A 341 11.37 -10.48 -2.17
N GLY A 342 10.64 -9.42 -1.81
CA GLY A 342 11.08 -8.03 -2.01
C GLY A 342 12.37 -7.71 -1.24
N VAL A 343 12.50 -8.14 0.03
CA VAL A 343 13.72 -7.96 0.83
C VAL A 343 14.91 -8.66 0.17
N ALA A 344 14.76 -9.90 -0.31
CA ALA A 344 15.81 -10.61 -1.02
C ALA A 344 16.27 -9.86 -2.27
N MET A 345 15.33 -9.38 -3.08
CA MET A 345 15.63 -8.59 -4.28
C MET A 345 16.34 -7.28 -3.95
N GLY A 346 15.86 -6.54 -2.95
CA GLY A 346 16.49 -5.30 -2.50
C GLY A 346 17.90 -5.51 -1.94
N TYR A 347 18.12 -6.61 -1.21
CA TYR A 347 19.44 -7.02 -0.74
C TYR A 347 20.36 -7.34 -1.91
N PHE A 348 19.91 -8.14 -2.89
CA PHE A 348 20.65 -8.41 -4.12
C PHE A 348 21.06 -7.13 -4.83
N MET A 349 20.14 -6.19 -5.03
CA MET A 349 20.41 -4.91 -5.70
C MET A 349 21.40 -4.02 -4.94
N CYS A 350 21.57 -4.20 -3.63
CA CYS A 350 22.57 -3.46 -2.84
C CYS A 350 23.96 -4.05 -2.97
N ILE A 351 24.07 -5.38 -3.10
CA ILE A 351 25.37 -6.08 -3.17
C ILE A 351 25.89 -6.14 -4.60
N TYR A 352 25.02 -6.50 -5.53
CA TYR A 352 25.38 -6.65 -6.94
C TYR A 352 25.12 -5.35 -7.70
N LYS A 353 26.15 -4.50 -7.76
CA LYS A 353 26.11 -3.23 -8.49
C LYS A 353 27.44 -3.01 -9.23
N PRO A 354 27.73 -3.80 -10.31
CA PRO A 354 28.91 -3.60 -11.14
C PRO A 354 28.87 -2.23 -11.83
N ASN A 355 30.01 -1.73 -12.33
CA ASN A 355 30.12 -0.39 -12.93
C ASN A 355 29.09 -0.13 -14.05
N ASP A 356 28.85 -1.14 -14.90
CA ASP A 356 27.85 -1.10 -15.98
C ASP A 356 26.64 -2.00 -15.69
N TYR A 357 26.11 -1.98 -14.46
CA TYR A 357 25.06 -2.89 -14.03
C TYR A 357 23.81 -2.87 -14.95
N ARG A 358 23.48 -1.72 -15.56
CA ARG A 358 22.35 -1.57 -16.50
C ARG A 358 22.50 -2.35 -17.82
N LYS A 359 23.67 -2.92 -18.08
CA LYS A 359 23.96 -3.75 -19.26
C LYS A 359 24.38 -5.17 -18.87
N SER A 360 24.20 -5.55 -17.61
CA SER A 360 24.63 -6.85 -17.09
C SER A 360 23.85 -8.01 -17.71
N VAL A 361 22.59 -7.78 -18.10
CA VAL A 361 21.72 -8.77 -18.76
C VAL A 361 21.53 -8.37 -20.22
N SER A 362 21.79 -9.30 -21.15
CA SER A 362 21.61 -9.02 -22.58
C SER A 362 20.12 -8.77 -22.91
N LYS A 363 19.85 -7.99 -23.97
CA LYS A 363 18.50 -7.65 -24.43
C LYS A 363 17.61 -8.88 -24.61
N LYS A 364 18.15 -9.96 -25.19
CA LYS A 364 17.41 -11.22 -25.41
C LYS A 364 16.93 -11.82 -24.10
N TRP A 365 17.80 -11.98 -23.11
CA TRP A 365 17.45 -12.54 -21.81
C TRP A 365 16.54 -11.62 -20.98
N SER A 366 16.68 -10.31 -21.15
CA SER A 366 15.79 -9.34 -20.50
C SER A 366 14.36 -9.45 -21.02
N ILE A 367 14.17 -9.58 -22.34
CA ILE A 367 12.85 -9.76 -22.96
C ILE A 367 12.25 -11.10 -22.53
N ILE A 368 13.03 -12.19 -22.58
CA ILE A 368 12.57 -13.52 -22.13
C ILE A 368 12.15 -13.47 -20.66
N GLY A 369 12.95 -12.87 -19.78
CA GLY A 369 12.63 -12.75 -18.36
C GLY A 369 11.31 -12.01 -18.10
N VAL A 370 11.08 -10.91 -18.80
CA VAL A 370 9.81 -10.16 -18.70
C VAL A 370 8.64 -10.96 -19.28
N ALA A 371 8.82 -11.63 -20.43
CA ALA A 371 7.77 -12.48 -21.01
C ALA A 371 7.37 -13.63 -20.07
N VAL A 372 8.35 -14.32 -19.49
CA VAL A 372 8.13 -15.37 -18.49
C VAL A 372 7.41 -14.82 -17.25
N SER A 373 7.78 -13.61 -16.81
CA SER A 373 7.09 -12.96 -15.68
C SER A 373 5.62 -12.70 -15.97
N PHE A 374 5.27 -12.21 -17.16
CA PHE A 374 3.87 -12.03 -17.55
C PHE A 374 3.12 -13.35 -17.69
N ILE A 375 3.76 -14.42 -18.17
CA ILE A 375 3.17 -15.76 -18.21
C ILE A 375 2.88 -16.27 -16.79
N ILE A 376 3.81 -16.10 -15.86
CA ILE A 376 3.61 -16.48 -14.44
C ILE A 376 2.46 -15.67 -13.84
N MET A 377 2.40 -14.35 -14.08
CA MET A 377 1.33 -13.50 -13.59
C MET A 377 -0.03 -13.92 -14.17
N ALA A 378 -0.10 -14.20 -15.47
CA ALA A 378 -1.32 -14.69 -16.11
C ALA A 378 -1.74 -16.06 -15.55
N ALA A 379 -0.80 -16.98 -15.37
CA ALA A 379 -1.06 -18.30 -14.80
C ALA A 379 -1.56 -18.19 -13.34
N THR A 380 -0.97 -17.34 -12.51
CA THR A 380 -1.45 -17.13 -11.13
C THR A 380 -2.85 -16.48 -11.10
N MET A 381 -3.12 -15.53 -11.98
CA MET A 381 -4.45 -14.92 -12.10
C MET A 381 -5.50 -15.92 -12.58
N SER A 382 -5.16 -16.83 -13.50
CA SER A 382 -6.08 -17.84 -14.02
C SER A 382 -6.55 -18.84 -12.97
N LEU A 383 -5.83 -18.97 -11.84
CA LEU A 383 -6.27 -19.81 -10.72
C LEU A 383 -7.63 -19.35 -10.17
N GLY A 384 -7.96 -18.05 -10.23
CA GLY A 384 -9.28 -17.55 -9.86
C GLY A 384 -10.41 -18.23 -10.63
N TYR A 385 -10.26 -18.31 -11.96
CA TYR A 385 -11.18 -19.00 -12.85
C TYR A 385 -11.21 -20.51 -12.58
N VAL A 386 -10.03 -21.15 -12.46
CA VAL A 386 -9.92 -22.59 -12.24
C VAL A 386 -10.59 -23.03 -10.94
N PHE A 387 -10.38 -22.28 -9.84
CA PHE A 387 -10.98 -22.62 -8.55
C PHE A 387 -12.47 -22.31 -8.48
N LYS A 388 -13.00 -21.43 -9.30
CA LYS A 388 -14.45 -21.21 -9.44
C LYS A 388 -15.13 -22.41 -10.10
N GLN A 389 -14.49 -23.05 -11.07
CA GLN A 389 -15.07 -24.13 -11.89
C GLN A 389 -14.90 -25.52 -11.29
N ARG A 390 -13.97 -25.70 -10.36
CA ARG A 390 -13.64 -27.01 -9.80
C ARG A 390 -14.28 -27.23 -8.44
N GLN A 391 -14.51 -28.53 -8.13
CA GLN A 391 -14.83 -28.95 -6.78
C GLN A 391 -13.62 -28.71 -5.85
N TYR A 392 -13.89 -28.43 -4.59
CA TYR A 392 -12.87 -28.20 -3.58
C TYR A 392 -11.98 -29.42 -3.37
N ASP A 393 -10.67 -29.23 -3.51
CA ASP A 393 -9.65 -30.20 -3.14
C ASP A 393 -8.71 -29.57 -2.09
N PRO A 394 -8.58 -30.19 -0.89
CA PRO A 394 -7.76 -29.64 0.19
C PRO A 394 -6.28 -29.52 -0.15
N VAL A 395 -5.73 -30.45 -0.94
CA VAL A 395 -4.30 -30.46 -1.28
C VAL A 395 -3.99 -29.34 -2.28
N GLU A 396 -4.81 -29.22 -3.32
CA GLU A 396 -4.69 -28.12 -4.30
C GLU A 396 -4.83 -26.75 -3.60
N ALA A 397 -5.82 -26.61 -2.71
CA ALA A 397 -6.06 -25.38 -1.96
C ALA A 397 -4.85 -24.97 -1.11
N VAL A 398 -4.24 -25.92 -0.38
CA VAL A 398 -3.04 -25.71 0.44
C VAL A 398 -1.85 -25.29 -0.40
N VAL A 399 -1.58 -25.99 -1.51
CA VAL A 399 -0.44 -25.71 -2.39
C VAL A 399 -0.59 -24.30 -2.98
N VAL A 400 -1.77 -23.96 -3.46
CA VAL A 400 -2.02 -22.63 -4.05
C VAL A 400 -1.92 -21.53 -2.99
N ALA A 401 -2.57 -21.67 -1.83
CA ALA A 401 -2.51 -20.69 -0.76
C ALA A 401 -1.07 -20.43 -0.26
N ALA A 402 -0.21 -21.47 -0.26
CA ALA A 402 1.18 -21.39 0.17
C ALA A 402 2.11 -20.75 -0.87
N THR A 403 1.82 -20.88 -2.17
CA THR A 403 2.82 -20.59 -3.22
C THR A 403 2.44 -19.48 -4.19
N ASN A 404 1.15 -19.25 -4.48
CA ASN A 404 0.70 -18.30 -5.51
C ASN A 404 1.28 -16.90 -5.34
N ARG A 405 1.32 -16.39 -4.10
CA ARG A 405 1.85 -15.06 -3.76
C ARG A 405 3.35 -14.95 -3.98
N ILE A 406 4.08 -16.03 -3.78
CA ILE A 406 5.53 -16.09 -4.01
C ILE A 406 5.83 -15.98 -5.50
N PHE A 407 5.09 -16.74 -6.34
CA PHE A 407 5.24 -16.68 -7.80
C PHE A 407 4.92 -15.28 -8.32
N TRP A 408 3.86 -14.64 -7.83
CA TRP A 408 3.52 -13.27 -8.16
C TRP A 408 4.64 -12.29 -7.78
N ALA A 409 5.12 -12.35 -6.54
CA ALA A 409 6.20 -11.48 -6.06
C ALA A 409 7.51 -11.69 -6.81
N ALA A 410 7.84 -12.96 -7.14
CA ALA A 410 9.02 -13.30 -7.94
C ALA A 410 8.92 -12.73 -9.37
N ALA A 411 7.74 -12.81 -10.00
CA ALA A 411 7.50 -12.21 -11.32
C ALA A 411 7.67 -10.69 -11.29
N ILE A 412 7.12 -10.00 -10.29
CA ILE A 412 7.32 -8.55 -10.10
C ILE A 412 8.80 -8.21 -9.90
N CYS A 413 9.51 -8.96 -9.04
CA CYS A 413 10.95 -8.77 -8.84
C CYS A 413 11.76 -9.03 -10.11
N CYS A 414 11.38 -10.02 -10.92
CA CYS A 414 12.01 -10.30 -12.20
C CYS A 414 11.80 -9.12 -13.17
N ILE A 415 10.59 -8.58 -13.31
CA ILE A 415 10.33 -7.39 -14.14
C ILE A 415 11.20 -6.23 -13.70
N ILE A 416 11.24 -5.92 -12.40
CA ILE A 416 12.09 -4.85 -11.85
C ILE A 416 13.57 -5.11 -12.17
N GLY A 417 14.04 -6.34 -11.95
CA GLY A 417 15.41 -6.73 -12.23
C GLY A 417 15.79 -6.61 -13.72
N MET A 418 14.93 -7.08 -14.61
CA MET A 418 15.18 -7.01 -16.06
C MET A 418 15.17 -5.58 -16.60
N CYS A 419 14.34 -4.71 -16.01
CA CYS A 419 14.34 -3.29 -16.35
C CYS A 419 15.55 -2.53 -15.80
N GLU A 420 16.09 -2.90 -14.63
CA GLU A 420 17.24 -2.22 -14.01
C GLU A 420 18.60 -2.75 -14.47
N TYR A 421 18.73 -4.07 -14.67
CA TYR A 421 20.00 -4.72 -15.03
C TYR A 421 20.11 -5.09 -16.49
N GLY A 422 19.03 -4.96 -17.25
CA GLY A 422 18.95 -5.36 -18.64
C GLY A 422 18.43 -4.26 -19.57
N ASN A 423 17.93 -4.69 -20.71
CA ASN A 423 17.38 -3.80 -21.73
C ASN A 423 16.04 -4.34 -22.24
N VAL A 424 14.94 -3.74 -21.76
CA VAL A 424 13.56 -4.05 -22.18
C VAL A 424 12.92 -2.75 -22.68
N PRO A 425 13.13 -2.34 -23.94
CA PRO A 425 12.80 -0.99 -24.40
C PRO A 425 11.36 -0.58 -24.07
N ILE A 426 10.38 -1.35 -24.54
CA ILE A 426 8.95 -0.98 -24.42
C ILE A 426 8.51 -0.92 -22.95
N VAL A 427 8.74 -1.99 -22.19
CA VAL A 427 8.27 -2.06 -20.79
C VAL A 427 9.00 -1.04 -19.92
N SER A 428 10.31 -0.89 -20.12
CA SER A 428 11.12 0.06 -19.38
C SER A 428 10.73 1.52 -19.70
N GLU A 429 10.47 1.85 -20.96
CA GLU A 429 10.04 3.20 -21.36
C GLU A 429 8.67 3.55 -20.76
N ILE A 430 7.70 2.63 -20.83
CA ILE A 430 6.37 2.83 -20.22
C ILE A 430 6.49 3.03 -18.70
N LEU A 431 7.18 2.12 -18.01
CA LEU A 431 7.25 2.16 -16.54
C LEU A 431 8.10 3.34 -16.00
N ASN A 432 9.07 3.81 -16.78
CA ASN A 432 9.92 4.96 -16.44
C ASN A 432 9.34 6.30 -16.90
N TRP A 433 8.14 6.32 -17.45
CA TRP A 433 7.54 7.57 -17.92
C TRP A 433 7.50 8.62 -16.80
N PRO A 434 8.06 9.84 -17.01
CA PRO A 434 8.22 10.85 -15.94
C PRO A 434 6.94 11.23 -15.23
N VAL A 435 5.79 11.11 -15.90
CA VAL A 435 4.46 11.37 -15.33
C VAL A 435 4.14 10.47 -14.14
N PHE A 436 4.71 9.26 -14.08
CA PHE A 436 4.52 8.36 -12.97
C PHE A 436 5.24 8.80 -11.68
N THR A 437 6.23 9.66 -11.75
CA THR A 437 6.93 10.15 -10.55
C THR A 437 6.00 10.88 -9.57
N PRO A 438 5.29 11.96 -9.95
CA PRO A 438 4.34 12.60 -9.07
C PRO A 438 3.15 11.68 -8.70
N LEU A 439 2.60 10.94 -9.65
CA LEU A 439 1.47 10.05 -9.42
C LEU A 439 1.80 8.93 -8.42
N SER A 440 3.02 8.36 -8.50
CA SER A 440 3.50 7.37 -7.53
C SER A 440 3.64 7.94 -6.12
N ARG A 441 4.00 9.20 -5.96
CA ARG A 441 4.08 9.86 -4.65
C ARG A 441 2.70 10.14 -4.07
N LEU A 442 1.72 10.41 -4.91
CA LEU A 442 0.31 10.55 -4.53
C LEU A 442 -0.38 9.22 -4.23
N SER A 443 0.22 8.07 -4.57
CA SER A 443 -0.43 6.75 -4.44
C SER A 443 -0.94 6.47 -3.02
N TYR A 444 -0.28 6.98 -1.98
CA TYR A 444 -0.75 6.81 -0.60
C TYR A 444 -2.05 7.56 -0.35
N GLY A 445 -2.14 8.83 -0.77
CA GLY A 445 -3.36 9.61 -0.69
C GLY A 445 -4.49 9.01 -1.56
N ILE A 446 -4.16 8.58 -2.77
CA ILE A 446 -5.11 7.91 -3.68
C ILE A 446 -5.69 6.66 -3.00
N TYR A 447 -4.83 5.83 -2.39
CA TYR A 447 -5.24 4.64 -1.65
C TYR A 447 -6.18 4.96 -0.48
N MET A 448 -5.95 6.05 0.25
CA MET A 448 -6.78 6.45 1.39
C MET A 448 -8.14 7.04 0.98
N ILE A 449 -8.19 7.75 -0.13
CA ILE A 449 -9.34 8.59 -0.52
C ILE A 449 -10.31 7.83 -1.44
N HIS A 450 -9.81 6.99 -2.37
CA HIS A 450 -10.66 6.36 -3.38
C HIS A 450 -11.84 5.56 -2.81
N PRO A 451 -11.72 4.81 -1.68
CA PRO A 451 -12.87 4.05 -1.20
C PRO A 451 -14.00 4.95 -0.72
N ILE A 452 -13.66 6.13 -0.16
CA ILE A 452 -14.65 7.13 0.26
C ILE A 452 -15.44 7.62 -0.95
N ILE A 453 -14.75 7.90 -2.07
CA ILE A 453 -15.38 8.35 -3.31
C ILE A 453 -16.24 7.23 -3.90
N VAL A 454 -15.71 6.00 -3.98
CA VAL A 454 -16.42 4.83 -4.52
C VAL A 454 -17.68 4.55 -3.70
N GLN A 455 -17.55 4.47 -2.37
CA GLN A 455 -18.66 4.25 -1.47
C GLN A 455 -19.73 5.32 -1.68
N ARG A 456 -19.31 6.60 -1.68
CA ARG A 456 -20.22 7.72 -1.90
C ARG A 456 -20.97 7.61 -3.23
N HIS A 457 -20.25 7.27 -4.30
CA HIS A 457 -20.84 7.16 -5.64
C HIS A 457 -21.78 5.96 -5.77
N LYS A 458 -21.36 4.79 -5.32
CA LYS A 458 -22.09 3.54 -5.55
C LYS A 458 -23.22 3.29 -4.55
N LEU A 459 -23.03 3.62 -3.28
CA LEU A 459 -23.97 3.29 -2.22
C LEU A 459 -25.04 4.37 -1.97
N ALA A 460 -24.84 5.58 -2.50
CA ALA A 460 -25.83 6.65 -2.45
C ALA A 460 -26.97 6.46 -3.46
N GLN A 461 -26.83 5.59 -4.44
CA GLN A 461 -27.86 5.36 -5.45
C GLN A 461 -29.09 4.66 -4.86
N ARG A 462 -30.26 5.04 -5.35
CA ARG A 462 -31.57 4.52 -4.90
C ARG A 462 -32.14 3.41 -5.79
N SER A 463 -31.51 3.18 -6.95
CA SER A 463 -31.83 2.10 -7.87
C SER A 463 -30.65 1.14 -7.97
N PRO A 464 -30.90 -0.16 -8.24
CA PRO A 464 -29.83 -1.11 -8.53
C PRO A 464 -28.98 -0.64 -9.71
N HIS A 465 -27.69 -0.93 -9.65
CA HIS A 465 -26.77 -0.68 -10.76
C HIS A 465 -27.04 -1.67 -11.91
N THR A 466 -26.81 -1.23 -13.13
CA THR A 466 -26.70 -2.15 -14.27
C THR A 466 -25.24 -2.45 -14.50
N PHE A 467 -24.90 -3.73 -14.53
CA PHE A 467 -23.57 -4.16 -14.89
C PHE A 467 -23.35 -3.92 -16.38
N ASP A 468 -22.36 -3.08 -16.69
CA ASP A 468 -21.90 -2.80 -18.04
C ASP A 468 -20.39 -2.49 -18.00
N THR A 469 -19.64 -3.15 -18.86
CA THR A 469 -18.17 -3.05 -18.88
C THR A 469 -17.69 -1.63 -19.18
N PHE A 470 -18.38 -0.92 -20.09
CA PHE A 470 -18.04 0.46 -20.42
C PHE A 470 -18.24 1.38 -19.22
N CYS A 471 -19.39 1.28 -18.54
CA CYS A 471 -19.67 2.05 -17.34
C CYS A 471 -18.65 1.78 -16.22
N MET A 472 -18.23 0.52 -16.05
CA MET A 472 -17.21 0.17 -15.05
C MET A 472 -15.87 0.83 -15.34
N VAL A 473 -15.41 0.83 -16.59
CA VAL A 473 -14.18 1.48 -17.01
C VAL A 473 -14.28 3.00 -16.83
N TYR A 474 -15.41 3.59 -17.24
CA TYR A 474 -15.68 5.01 -17.06
C TYR A 474 -15.64 5.43 -15.57
N ASP A 475 -16.36 4.71 -14.71
CA ASP A 475 -16.34 4.96 -13.27
C ASP A 475 -14.94 4.80 -12.67
N GLY A 476 -14.20 3.80 -13.10
CA GLY A 476 -12.80 3.60 -12.68
C GLY A 476 -11.92 4.82 -13.00
N PHE A 477 -12.02 5.36 -14.21
CA PHE A 477 -11.29 6.57 -14.60
C PHE A 477 -11.76 7.82 -13.86
N ALA A 478 -13.07 8.00 -13.69
CA ALA A 478 -13.63 9.14 -12.98
C ALA A 478 -13.17 9.15 -11.51
N ILE A 479 -13.26 8.00 -10.83
CA ILE A 479 -12.84 7.86 -9.42
C ILE A 479 -11.33 8.01 -9.28
N LEU A 480 -10.54 7.45 -10.18
CA LEU A 480 -9.08 7.62 -10.19
C LEU A 480 -8.72 9.12 -10.32
N THR A 481 -9.34 9.83 -11.26
CA THR A 481 -9.08 11.26 -11.50
C THR A 481 -9.45 12.10 -10.28
N MET A 482 -10.63 11.88 -9.69
CA MET A 482 -11.04 12.57 -8.46
C MET A 482 -10.09 12.26 -7.29
N SER A 483 -9.68 10.99 -7.16
CA SER A 483 -8.75 10.57 -6.12
C SER A 483 -7.37 11.21 -6.28
N ILE A 484 -6.87 11.40 -7.51
CA ILE A 484 -5.62 12.11 -7.79
C ILE A 484 -5.75 13.57 -7.34
N GLY A 485 -6.84 14.26 -7.69
CA GLY A 485 -7.06 15.66 -7.33
C GLY A 485 -7.11 15.89 -5.82
N LEU A 486 -7.89 15.06 -5.10
CA LEU A 486 -7.98 15.14 -3.63
C LEU A 486 -6.68 14.71 -2.95
N SER A 487 -5.97 13.73 -3.50
CA SER A 487 -4.66 13.31 -2.99
C SER A 487 -3.59 14.37 -3.17
N TYR A 488 -3.66 15.14 -4.25
CA TYR A 488 -2.78 16.29 -4.45
C TYR A 488 -3.01 17.36 -3.38
N ALA A 489 -4.28 17.66 -3.07
CA ALA A 489 -4.61 18.56 -1.96
C ALA A 489 -4.09 18.01 -0.61
N MET A 490 -4.31 16.73 -0.33
CA MET A 490 -3.81 16.07 0.89
C MET A 490 -2.27 16.09 0.96
N TRP A 491 -1.58 15.90 -0.17
CA TRP A 491 -0.12 16.05 -0.25
C TRP A 491 0.33 17.45 0.14
N LEU A 492 -0.26 18.50 -0.46
CA LEU A 492 0.15 19.88 -0.21
C LEU A 492 -0.08 20.35 1.23
N PHE A 493 -1.22 19.96 1.83
CA PHE A 493 -1.66 20.49 3.12
C PHE A 493 -1.33 19.60 4.32
N VAL A 494 -1.09 18.31 4.11
CA VAL A 494 -0.93 17.35 5.22
C VAL A 494 0.34 16.51 5.08
N GLU A 495 0.50 15.75 4.00
CA GLU A 495 1.55 14.74 3.90
C GLU A 495 2.95 15.37 3.77
N ALA A 496 3.15 16.28 2.82
CA ALA A 496 4.44 16.94 2.62
C ALA A 496 4.85 17.82 3.81
N PRO A 497 3.96 18.66 4.39
CA PRO A 497 4.28 19.39 5.62
C PRO A 497 4.74 18.49 6.75
N LEU A 498 4.04 17.38 6.99
CA LEU A 498 4.39 16.44 8.06
C LEU A 498 5.73 15.75 7.84
N ILE A 499 6.02 15.33 6.60
CA ILE A 499 7.32 14.76 6.21
C ILE A 499 8.44 15.80 6.45
N ASN A 500 8.20 17.05 6.06
CA ASN A 500 9.18 18.13 6.18
C ASN A 500 9.44 18.51 7.63
N ILE A 501 8.39 18.62 8.47
CA ILE A 501 8.52 18.83 9.93
C ILE A 501 9.33 17.70 10.56
N THR A 502 8.95 16.44 10.26
CA THR A 502 9.63 15.26 10.82
C THR A 502 11.10 15.23 10.44
N ASN A 503 11.43 15.53 9.19
CA ASN A 503 12.82 15.58 8.75
C ASN A 503 13.61 16.67 9.47
N GLN A 504 13.05 17.86 9.68
CA GLN A 504 13.73 18.98 10.37
C GLN A 504 13.89 18.71 11.86
N LEU A 505 12.88 18.17 12.54
CA LEU A 505 12.94 17.93 13.98
C LEU A 505 13.86 16.77 14.37
N PHE A 506 13.87 15.69 13.60
CA PHE A 506 14.55 14.45 14.01
C PHE A 506 15.87 14.18 13.29
N PHE A 507 16.12 14.81 12.12
CA PHE A 507 17.26 14.45 11.28
C PHE A 507 18.20 15.62 10.96
N ASP A 508 17.81 16.88 11.10
CA ASP A 508 18.69 18.04 10.87
C ASP A 508 19.68 18.26 12.03
N LYS A 509 19.33 17.87 13.25
CA LYS A 509 20.23 17.93 14.42
C LYS A 509 21.49 17.05 14.31
N SER A 510 21.53 16.12 13.36
CA SER A 510 22.73 15.30 13.13
C SER A 510 23.80 16.02 12.29
N LYS A 511 23.45 17.07 11.55
CA LYS A 511 24.39 17.87 10.76
C LYS A 511 25.09 18.95 11.57
N GLU A 512 24.49 19.43 12.66
CA GLU A 512 25.12 20.42 13.56
C GLU A 512 26.19 19.85 14.51
N LYS A 513 26.31 18.51 14.58
CA LYS A 513 27.30 17.85 15.43
C LYS A 513 28.60 17.44 14.73
N GLU A 514 28.81 17.78 13.47
CA GLU A 514 30.16 17.76 12.90
C GLU A 514 30.86 19.06 13.24
N PRO A 515 31.87 19.06 14.13
CA PRO A 515 32.64 20.27 14.44
C PRO A 515 33.33 20.74 13.16
N ASN A 516 33.17 22.02 12.84
CA ASN A 516 33.84 22.79 11.79
C ASN A 516 35.36 22.50 11.80
N LYS A 517 35.83 21.51 11.08
CA LYS A 517 37.24 21.23 10.79
C LYS A 517 37.60 21.78 9.42
N SER A 518 37.39 23.09 9.23
CA SER A 518 38.01 23.78 8.11
C SER A 518 38.00 25.29 8.35
N ARG A 519 38.93 25.75 9.22
CA ARG A 519 39.51 27.08 9.18
C ARG A 519 40.71 27.10 10.12
N ASN A 520 41.85 26.63 9.61
CA ASN A 520 43.17 27.12 9.92
C ASN A 520 44.20 26.27 9.15
N GLU A 521 44.39 26.58 7.90
CA GLU A 521 45.63 26.27 7.19
C GLU A 521 46.33 27.59 6.94
N ASN A 522 47.19 27.95 7.88
CA ASN A 522 48.40 28.68 7.63
C ASN A 522 49.37 28.41 8.81
N GLY A 523 50.46 27.71 8.53
CA GLY A 523 51.64 27.70 9.41
C GLY A 523 52.15 26.32 9.77
N GLN A 524 53.14 25.86 9.00
CA GLN A 524 54.32 25.09 9.42
C GLN A 524 54.21 23.75 10.15
N GLY A 525 54.64 22.71 9.46
CA GLY A 525 55.71 21.77 9.84
C GLY A 525 55.53 20.81 11.02
N HIS A 526 55.81 19.55 10.70
CA HIS A 526 56.30 18.42 11.50
C HIS A 526 55.32 17.38 12.08
N GLN A 527 55.39 16.24 11.41
CA GLN A 527 55.51 14.83 11.92
C GLN A 527 54.67 14.31 13.10
N ASN A 528 54.09 13.15 12.78
CA ASN A 528 53.76 12.01 13.67
C ASN A 528 52.47 12.06 14.51
N GLY A 529 51.53 11.19 14.15
CA GLY A 529 50.42 10.82 15.02
C GLY A 529 49.34 10.01 14.32
N VAL A 530 49.57 8.71 14.19
CA VAL A 530 48.54 7.75 13.76
C VAL A 530 47.44 7.70 14.81
N THR A 531 46.24 8.11 14.51
CA THR A 531 45.07 7.91 15.38
C THR A 531 43.92 7.20 14.65
N LYS A 532 43.54 6.15 15.32
CA LYS A 532 42.45 5.18 15.06
C LYS A 532 41.09 5.85 14.81
N ASN A 533 40.64 5.97 13.56
CA ASN A 533 39.19 6.13 13.25
C ASN A 533 38.83 5.75 11.80
N ASN A 534 39.65 5.00 11.08
CA ASN A 534 39.39 4.54 9.70
C ASN A 534 39.09 3.05 9.57
N VAL A 535 38.56 2.39 10.61
CA VAL A 535 38.40 0.91 10.61
C VAL A 535 37.15 0.41 9.91
N SER A 536 36.12 1.24 9.68
CA SER A 536 34.85 0.73 9.12
C SER A 536 34.68 0.93 7.60
N LEU A 537 35.27 1.95 7.01
CA LEU A 537 35.29 2.15 5.56
C LEU A 537 36.25 1.18 4.86
N ASN A 538 37.40 0.92 5.46
CA ASN A 538 38.37 -0.06 4.96
C ASN A 538 37.85 -1.51 4.97
N LYS A 539 36.91 -1.87 5.83
CA LYS A 539 36.34 -3.25 5.83
C LYS A 539 35.46 -3.54 4.62
N ILE A 540 34.74 -2.57 4.11
CA ILE A 540 33.89 -2.75 2.91
C ILE A 540 34.76 -2.76 1.65
N GLU A 541 35.79 -1.91 1.57
CA GLU A 541 36.73 -1.91 0.45
C GLU A 541 37.66 -3.14 0.47
N LEU A 542 38.07 -3.60 1.65
CA LEU A 542 38.83 -4.86 1.78
C LEU A 542 37.99 -6.08 1.36
N TYR A 543 36.67 -6.04 1.62
CA TYR A 543 35.78 -7.12 1.24
C TYR A 543 35.52 -7.13 -0.28
N LYS A 544 35.42 -5.96 -0.92
CA LYS A 544 35.38 -5.83 -2.37
C LYS A 544 36.65 -6.41 -3.01
N ARG A 545 37.84 -6.02 -2.53
CA ARG A 545 39.12 -6.54 -3.03
C ARG A 545 39.28 -8.05 -2.82
N ASN A 546 38.85 -8.58 -1.67
CA ASN A 546 38.94 -10.02 -1.41
C ASN A 546 37.95 -10.85 -2.23
N TYR A 547 36.79 -10.27 -2.58
CA TYR A 547 35.80 -10.91 -3.47
C TYR A 547 36.28 -10.90 -4.92
N GLU A 548 36.82 -9.80 -5.39
CA GLU A 548 37.43 -9.68 -6.72
C GLU A 548 38.64 -10.62 -6.89
N ASN A 549 39.48 -10.75 -5.86
CA ASN A 549 40.62 -11.67 -5.86
C ASN A 549 40.16 -13.16 -5.83
N ARG A 550 39.06 -13.51 -5.19
CA ARG A 550 38.52 -14.89 -5.22
C ARG A 550 37.96 -15.27 -6.58
N ILE A 551 37.31 -14.34 -7.29
CA ILE A 551 36.79 -14.56 -8.64
C ILE A 551 37.96 -14.73 -9.64
N GLN A 552 39.04 -13.96 -9.49
CA GLN A 552 40.24 -14.12 -10.33
C GLN A 552 40.96 -15.44 -10.07
N HIS A 553 40.96 -15.97 -8.85
CA HIS A 553 41.54 -17.29 -8.55
C HIS A 553 40.72 -18.48 -9.05
N GLN A 554 39.41 -18.31 -9.20
CA GLN A 554 38.53 -19.37 -9.74
C GLN A 554 38.54 -19.44 -11.28
N ASN A 555 38.94 -18.36 -11.98
CA ASN A 555 38.90 -18.27 -13.43
C ASN A 555 40.25 -18.51 -14.15
N GLY A 556 41.26 -19.01 -13.44
CA GLY A 556 42.46 -19.62 -14.03
C GLY A 556 43.23 -18.81 -15.08
N VAL A 557 43.31 -17.48 -14.99
CA VAL A 557 44.06 -16.66 -15.95
C VAL A 557 45.47 -16.37 -15.42
N PRO A 558 46.55 -16.77 -16.17
CA PRO A 558 47.93 -16.52 -15.74
C PRO A 558 48.29 -15.03 -15.82
N LYS A 559 48.99 -14.54 -14.82
CA LYS A 559 49.56 -13.19 -14.83
C LYS A 559 50.64 -13.05 -15.89
N THR A 560 50.34 -12.35 -16.97
CA THR A 560 51.40 -11.82 -17.89
C THR A 560 51.98 -10.58 -17.29
N LYS A 561 53.27 -10.62 -16.95
CA LYS A 561 54.09 -9.46 -16.68
C LYS A 561 54.26 -8.66 -17.96
N ILE A 562 53.94 -7.37 -17.93
CA ILE A 562 54.37 -6.40 -18.95
C ILE A 562 55.33 -5.47 -18.21
N LEU A 563 56.51 -5.39 -18.80
CA LEU A 563 57.62 -4.48 -18.52
C LEU A 563 57.19 -3.01 -18.64
#